data_cf9c69b12c0928894e06bbd74ab1403a
#
_entry.id   cf9c69b12c0928894e06bbd74ab1403a
#
_cell.length_a   1.000
_cell.length_b   1.000
_cell.length_c   1.000
_cell.angle_alpha   90.00
_cell.angle_beta   90.00
_cell.angle_gamma   90.00
#
_symmetry.space_group_name_H-M   'P 1'
#
loop_
_entity.id
_entity.type
_entity.pdbx_description
1 polymer ?
#
loop_
_entity_poly.entity_id
_entity_poly.type
_entity_poly.pdbx_seq_one_letter_code
_entity_poly.pdbx_strand_id
1 'polypeptide(L)'
;MKEFNTRLIRWHETSGRKDLPWQKRKTPYRVWISEIMLQQTQVSTAVPYFERFVKEIPDVKSLSEASLDLVLSLWSGLGYYARARNLHKSAKIICLDHGGKIPSTAEELMALPGIGRSTAGAILALGFNKKAPILDGNVKRVLARHFKIEGKLETSSKIKELWQISEGLLPDNKIEVYTQAIMDLGATVCIKSNPVCNLCPLNQDCLALKEGLVTALPSKNKPKSKPTKKVVWLLPQGPSGEVLLEKRKPQGIWGGLWSFIEAEKKKELELELTKRFKTDCLNIKKLNKVKHSFSHYNLEAIPYLVKLKSNKKYKNSVWVDYKNVGSLGLPAPIKKTINQITRP
;
A
#
# COMPACT_ATOMS: atom_id res chain seq x y z
N MET A 1 -9.04 -32.50 5.06
CA MET A 1 -8.27 -31.55 4.24
C MET A 1 -8.64 -31.59 2.76
N LYS A 2 -8.73 -32.77 2.12
CA LYS A 2 -9.14 -32.86 0.68
C LYS A 2 -10.52 -32.24 0.41
N GLU A 3 -11.51 -32.42 1.28
CA GLU A 3 -12.83 -31.80 1.12
C GLU A 3 -12.82 -30.27 1.22
N PHE A 4 -11.99 -29.69 2.10
CA PHE A 4 -11.82 -28.25 2.22
C PHE A 4 -11.42 -27.64 0.87
N ASN A 5 -10.36 -28.19 0.25
CA ASN A 5 -9.86 -27.70 -1.03
C ASN A 5 -10.86 -27.86 -2.16
N THR A 6 -11.49 -29.01 -2.26
CA THR A 6 -12.47 -29.34 -3.31
C THR A 6 -13.67 -28.40 -3.25
N ARG A 7 -14.23 -28.15 -2.06
CA ARG A 7 -15.37 -27.23 -1.87
C ARG A 7 -14.98 -25.79 -2.18
N LEU A 8 -13.79 -25.38 -1.74
CA LEU A 8 -13.30 -24.01 -1.98
C LEU A 8 -13.04 -23.74 -3.47
N ILE A 9 -12.41 -24.68 -4.17
CA ILE A 9 -12.14 -24.58 -5.61
C ILE A 9 -13.45 -24.55 -6.39
N ARG A 10 -14.39 -25.45 -6.10
CA ARG A 10 -15.72 -25.48 -6.76
C ARG A 10 -16.48 -24.17 -6.55
N TRP A 11 -16.48 -23.64 -5.34
CA TRP A 11 -17.09 -22.32 -5.06
C TRP A 11 -16.45 -21.20 -5.87
N HIS A 12 -15.13 -21.19 -5.98
CA HIS A 12 -14.44 -20.16 -6.75
C HIS A 12 -14.76 -20.24 -8.25
N GLU A 13 -14.94 -21.44 -8.80
CA GLU A 13 -15.31 -21.63 -10.21
C GLU A 13 -16.66 -20.98 -10.54
N THR A 14 -17.59 -20.87 -9.60
CA THR A 14 -18.91 -20.25 -9.79
C THR A 14 -19.02 -18.83 -9.24
N SER A 15 -18.39 -18.55 -8.10
CA SER A 15 -18.63 -17.32 -7.32
C SER A 15 -17.36 -16.49 -7.03
N GLY A 16 -16.20 -16.97 -7.45
CA GLY A 16 -14.93 -16.24 -7.28
C GLY A 16 -14.82 -15.04 -8.21
N ARG A 17 -14.00 -14.07 -7.83
CA ARG A 17 -13.71 -12.89 -8.66
C ARG A 17 -12.83 -13.29 -9.84
N LYS A 18 -13.25 -12.96 -11.07
CA LYS A 18 -12.54 -13.29 -12.31
C LYS A 18 -12.19 -12.05 -13.15
N ASP A 19 -12.72 -10.89 -12.76
CA ASP A 19 -12.64 -9.66 -13.57
C ASP A 19 -11.57 -8.68 -13.11
N LEU A 20 -10.72 -9.10 -12.18
CA LEU A 20 -9.67 -8.22 -11.68
C LEU A 20 -8.59 -8.00 -12.76
N PRO A 21 -8.12 -6.76 -12.98
CA PRO A 21 -7.21 -6.44 -14.09
C PRO A 21 -5.92 -7.28 -14.13
N TRP A 22 -5.43 -7.69 -12.97
CA TRP A 22 -4.24 -8.55 -12.87
C TRP A 22 -4.49 -10.02 -13.18
N GLN A 23 -5.77 -10.45 -13.27
CA GLN A 23 -6.14 -11.80 -13.68
C GLN A 23 -6.28 -11.96 -15.20
N LYS A 24 -6.64 -10.87 -15.93
CA LYS A 24 -6.92 -10.91 -17.37
C LYS A 24 -5.71 -11.18 -18.28
N ARG A 25 -4.53 -10.72 -17.90
CA ARG A 25 -3.25 -10.96 -18.62
C ARG A 25 -2.21 -11.34 -17.59
N LYS A 26 -2.35 -12.53 -17.03
CA LYS A 26 -1.55 -12.96 -15.90
C LYS A 26 -0.10 -13.19 -16.31
N THR A 27 0.81 -12.50 -15.64
CA THR A 27 2.26 -12.71 -15.70
C THR A 27 2.82 -12.59 -14.29
N PRO A 28 3.98 -13.20 -13.96
CA PRO A 28 4.63 -13.03 -12.65
C PRO A 28 4.82 -11.55 -12.27
N TYR A 29 5.13 -10.68 -13.23
CA TYR A 29 5.25 -9.24 -13.02
C TYR A 29 3.93 -8.61 -12.56
N ARG A 30 2.85 -8.86 -13.29
CA ARG A 30 1.54 -8.29 -12.97
C ARG A 30 0.98 -8.80 -11.62
N VAL A 31 1.23 -10.08 -11.32
CA VAL A 31 0.92 -10.64 -9.99
C VAL A 31 1.73 -9.93 -8.91
N TRP A 32 3.03 -9.79 -9.09
CA TRP A 32 3.88 -9.09 -8.13
C TRP A 32 3.41 -7.64 -7.87
N ILE A 33 3.16 -6.86 -8.94
CA ILE A 33 2.66 -5.48 -8.79
C ILE A 33 1.34 -5.46 -8.01
N SER A 34 0.37 -6.31 -8.37
CA SER A 34 -0.92 -6.35 -7.69
C SER A 34 -0.79 -6.75 -6.22
N GLU A 35 0.02 -7.76 -5.90
CA GLU A 35 0.23 -8.21 -4.52
C GLU A 35 0.83 -7.10 -3.65
N ILE A 36 1.80 -6.36 -4.17
CA ILE A 36 2.38 -5.22 -3.45
C ILE A 36 1.36 -4.07 -3.30
N MET A 37 0.55 -3.79 -4.32
CA MET A 37 -0.49 -2.76 -4.23
C MET A 37 -1.60 -3.11 -3.25
N LEU A 38 -1.96 -4.39 -3.14
CA LEU A 38 -3.01 -4.88 -2.27
C LEU A 38 -2.61 -5.00 -0.79
N GLN A 39 -1.31 -4.91 -0.46
CA GLN A 39 -0.88 -4.86 0.94
C GLN A 39 -1.55 -3.69 1.66
N GLN A 40 -2.48 -3.98 2.59
CA GLN A 40 -3.26 -2.99 3.36
C GLN A 40 -4.07 -1.99 2.51
N THR A 41 -4.43 -2.36 1.28
CA THR A 41 -5.23 -1.54 0.36
C THR A 41 -6.41 -2.35 -0.15
N GLN A 42 -7.59 -1.74 -0.22
CA GLN A 42 -8.79 -2.38 -0.78
C GLN A 42 -8.67 -2.53 -2.29
N VAL A 43 -9.26 -3.59 -2.84
CA VAL A 43 -9.24 -3.90 -4.28
C VAL A 43 -9.78 -2.74 -5.12
N SER A 44 -10.93 -2.17 -4.75
CA SER A 44 -11.53 -1.02 -5.46
C SER A 44 -10.62 0.19 -5.54
N THR A 45 -9.80 0.40 -4.51
CA THR A 45 -8.78 1.47 -4.50
C THR A 45 -7.58 1.10 -5.37
N ALA A 46 -7.13 -0.16 -5.34
CA ALA A 46 -5.92 -0.60 -6.04
C ALA A 46 -6.10 -0.67 -7.57
N VAL A 47 -7.28 -1.04 -8.07
CA VAL A 47 -7.56 -1.26 -9.50
C VAL A 47 -7.12 -0.08 -10.38
N PRO A 48 -7.57 1.18 -10.19
CA PRO A 48 -7.19 2.27 -11.07
C PRO A 48 -5.68 2.60 -11.00
N TYR A 49 -5.03 2.34 -9.86
CA TYR A 49 -3.58 2.49 -9.73
C TYR A 49 -2.83 1.41 -10.49
N PHE A 50 -3.28 0.18 -10.39
CA PHE A 50 -2.68 -0.95 -11.10
C PHE A 50 -2.74 -0.75 -12.62
N GLU A 51 -3.91 -0.41 -13.16
CA GLU A 51 -4.09 -0.21 -14.59
C GLU A 51 -3.17 0.90 -15.13
N ARG A 52 -3.14 2.05 -14.44
CA ARG A 52 -2.24 3.16 -14.79
C ARG A 52 -0.78 2.74 -14.69
N PHE A 53 -0.39 2.06 -13.61
CA PHE A 53 0.99 1.66 -13.37
C PHE A 53 1.51 0.71 -14.43
N VAL A 54 0.76 -0.35 -14.76
CA VAL A 54 1.21 -1.35 -15.75
C VAL A 54 1.10 -0.87 -17.20
N LYS A 55 0.35 0.20 -17.45
CA LYS A 55 0.34 0.91 -18.74
C LYS A 55 1.64 1.68 -18.94
N GLU A 56 2.08 2.42 -17.94
CA GLU A 56 3.28 3.27 -18.00
C GLU A 56 4.58 2.46 -17.77
N ILE A 57 4.51 1.41 -16.96
CA ILE A 57 5.64 0.56 -16.56
C ILE A 57 5.21 -0.90 -16.76
N PRO A 58 5.34 -1.45 -17.97
CA PRO A 58 4.74 -2.74 -18.34
C PRO A 58 5.50 -3.97 -17.84
N ASP A 59 6.78 -3.84 -17.48
CA ASP A 59 7.65 -4.96 -17.13
C ASP A 59 8.73 -4.57 -16.09
N VAL A 60 9.51 -5.57 -15.66
CA VAL A 60 10.57 -5.41 -14.66
C VAL A 60 11.67 -4.46 -15.14
N LYS A 61 12.04 -4.55 -16.41
CA LYS A 61 13.10 -3.71 -17.01
C LYS A 61 12.70 -2.25 -16.99
N SER A 62 11.51 -1.95 -17.51
CA SER A 62 10.93 -0.60 -17.48
C SER A 62 10.84 -0.04 -16.05
N LEU A 63 10.49 -0.91 -15.06
CA LEU A 63 10.45 -0.52 -13.66
C LEU A 63 11.84 -0.22 -13.09
N SER A 64 12.84 -0.99 -13.46
CA SER A 64 14.22 -0.79 -12.99
C SER A 64 14.85 0.49 -13.54
N GLU A 65 14.53 0.83 -14.79
CA GLU A 65 15.02 2.01 -15.52
C GLU A 65 14.25 3.29 -15.19
N ALA A 66 13.01 3.16 -14.70
CA ALA A 66 12.20 4.30 -14.32
C ALA A 66 12.86 5.15 -13.23
N SER A 67 12.63 6.46 -13.25
CA SER A 67 13.01 7.29 -12.13
C SER A 67 12.15 6.96 -10.90
N LEU A 68 12.72 7.07 -9.70
CA LEU A 68 11.94 6.89 -8.48
C LEU A 68 10.79 7.89 -8.38
N ASP A 69 10.96 9.09 -8.92
CA ASP A 69 9.90 10.11 -8.95
C ASP A 69 8.71 9.68 -9.80
N LEU A 70 8.94 9.07 -10.97
CA LEU A 70 7.86 8.50 -11.78
C LEU A 70 7.13 7.40 -11.02
N VAL A 71 7.85 6.45 -10.43
CA VAL A 71 7.24 5.36 -9.65
C VAL A 71 6.40 5.91 -8.49
N LEU A 72 6.90 6.89 -7.75
CA LEU A 72 6.18 7.53 -6.65
C LEU A 72 5.00 8.39 -7.13
N SER A 73 5.07 9.01 -8.30
CA SER A 73 3.96 9.77 -8.89
C SER A 73 2.80 8.86 -9.26
N LEU A 74 3.09 7.72 -9.90
CA LEU A 74 2.10 6.69 -10.24
C LEU A 74 1.47 6.06 -8.99
N TRP A 75 2.18 6.07 -7.86
CA TRP A 75 1.71 5.57 -6.57
C TRP A 75 1.01 6.64 -5.71
N SER A 76 1.04 7.89 -6.14
CA SER A 76 0.57 9.03 -5.33
C SER A 76 -0.93 8.93 -5.00
N GLY A 77 -1.25 8.86 -3.72
CA GLY A 77 -2.60 8.66 -3.19
C GLY A 77 -2.89 7.24 -2.69
N LEU A 78 -2.15 6.21 -3.12
CA LEU A 78 -2.35 4.82 -2.67
C LEU A 78 -1.86 4.60 -1.22
N GLY A 79 -0.93 5.42 -0.74
CA GLY A 79 -0.37 5.31 0.61
C GLY A 79 0.72 4.24 0.75
N TYR A 80 1.31 4.16 1.97
CA TYR A 80 2.37 3.19 2.27
C TYR A 80 3.50 3.19 1.23
N TYR A 81 4.06 4.36 0.94
CA TYR A 81 5.02 4.61 -0.13
C TYR A 81 6.33 3.82 -0.03
N ALA A 82 6.63 3.24 1.14
CA ALA A 82 7.73 2.29 1.28
C ALA A 82 7.57 1.08 0.34
N ARG A 83 6.32 0.68 0.03
CA ARG A 83 6.04 -0.40 -0.93
C ARG A 83 6.55 -0.04 -2.33
N ALA A 84 6.24 1.16 -2.80
CA ALA A 84 6.71 1.64 -4.12
C ALA A 84 8.24 1.75 -4.18
N ARG A 85 8.88 2.25 -3.12
CA ARG A 85 10.36 2.31 -3.04
C ARG A 85 10.98 0.92 -3.05
N ASN A 86 10.42 0.00 -2.27
CA ASN A 86 10.89 -1.39 -2.23
C ASN A 86 10.67 -2.08 -3.57
N LEU A 87 9.50 -1.88 -4.19
CA LEU A 87 9.19 -2.41 -5.51
C LEU A 87 10.23 -1.97 -6.56
N HIS A 88 10.55 -0.67 -6.60
CA HIS A 88 11.56 -0.12 -7.49
C HIS A 88 12.97 -0.66 -7.19
N LYS A 89 13.33 -0.76 -5.90
CA LYS A 89 14.61 -1.35 -5.50
C LYS A 89 14.70 -2.82 -5.90
N SER A 90 13.63 -3.59 -5.71
CA SER A 90 13.57 -5.00 -6.09
C SER A 90 13.66 -5.20 -7.60
N ALA A 91 13.05 -4.31 -8.42
CA ALA A 91 13.18 -4.37 -9.87
C ALA A 91 14.65 -4.22 -10.32
N LYS A 92 15.41 -3.32 -9.68
CA LYS A 92 16.85 -3.15 -9.95
C LYS A 92 17.65 -4.40 -9.60
N ILE A 93 17.37 -5.01 -8.44
CA ILE A 93 18.00 -6.26 -8.02
C ILE A 93 17.66 -7.38 -9.02
N ILE A 94 16.38 -7.50 -9.43
CA ILE A 94 15.96 -8.53 -10.40
C ILE A 94 16.68 -8.34 -11.75
N CYS A 95 16.84 -7.12 -12.22
CA CYS A 95 17.59 -6.89 -13.47
C CYS A 95 19.08 -7.19 -13.32
N LEU A 96 19.70 -6.85 -12.20
CA LEU A 96 21.13 -7.02 -11.97
C LEU A 96 21.48 -8.49 -11.69
N ASP A 97 20.77 -9.13 -10.77
CA ASP A 97 21.14 -10.43 -10.20
C ASP A 97 20.41 -11.61 -10.85
N HIS A 98 19.24 -11.34 -11.50
CA HIS A 98 18.37 -12.36 -12.10
C HIS A 98 18.10 -12.14 -13.60
N GLY A 99 18.88 -11.29 -14.28
CA GLY A 99 18.75 -11.04 -15.72
C GLY A 99 17.36 -10.52 -16.15
N GLY A 100 16.68 -9.78 -15.28
CA GLY A 100 15.35 -9.22 -15.53
C GLY A 100 14.19 -10.21 -15.40
N LYS A 101 14.44 -11.44 -14.99
CA LYS A 101 13.42 -12.48 -14.77
C LYS A 101 13.06 -12.54 -13.29
N ILE A 102 11.77 -12.44 -12.98
CA ILE A 102 11.30 -12.57 -11.60
C ILE A 102 11.70 -13.95 -11.06
N PRO A 103 12.34 -14.02 -9.89
CA PRO A 103 12.71 -15.29 -9.27
C PRO A 103 11.50 -16.21 -9.05
N SER A 104 11.74 -17.51 -9.14
CA SER A 104 10.70 -18.52 -9.03
C SER A 104 10.91 -19.50 -7.88
N THR A 105 11.69 -19.11 -6.87
CA THR A 105 11.84 -19.80 -5.58
C THR A 105 11.42 -18.87 -4.43
N ALA A 106 11.00 -19.45 -3.31
CA ALA A 106 10.57 -18.68 -2.16
C ALA A 106 11.73 -17.89 -1.53
N GLU A 107 12.90 -18.49 -1.47
CA GLU A 107 14.12 -17.94 -0.90
C GLU A 107 14.55 -16.68 -1.65
N GLU A 108 14.67 -16.76 -2.97
CA GLU A 108 15.06 -15.63 -3.82
C GLU A 108 14.02 -14.49 -3.77
N LEU A 109 12.72 -14.84 -3.80
CA LEU A 109 11.66 -13.83 -3.69
C LEU A 109 11.70 -13.12 -2.33
N MET A 110 11.89 -13.85 -1.23
CA MET A 110 11.95 -13.27 0.12
C MET A 110 13.23 -12.44 0.36
N ALA A 111 14.28 -12.65 -0.41
CA ALA A 111 15.47 -11.79 -0.38
C ALA A 111 15.21 -10.39 -0.98
N LEU A 112 14.15 -10.22 -1.77
CA LEU A 112 13.79 -8.95 -2.39
C LEU A 112 13.11 -8.00 -1.38
N PRO A 113 13.47 -6.71 -1.35
CA PRO A 113 12.86 -5.73 -0.48
C PRO A 113 11.33 -5.66 -0.60
N GLY A 114 10.63 -5.81 0.52
CA GLY A 114 9.18 -5.70 0.60
C GLY A 114 8.40 -6.97 0.24
N ILE A 115 9.07 -8.07 -0.04
CA ILE A 115 8.47 -9.38 -0.27
C ILE A 115 8.65 -10.26 0.96
N GLY A 116 7.57 -10.48 1.71
CA GLY A 116 7.53 -11.44 2.80
C GLY A 116 7.02 -12.81 2.34
N ARG A 117 7.06 -13.81 3.22
CA ARG A 117 6.67 -15.20 2.95
C ARG A 117 5.31 -15.32 2.25
N SER A 118 4.28 -14.60 2.73
CA SER A 118 2.94 -14.65 2.12
C SER A 118 2.91 -14.06 0.71
N THR A 119 3.61 -12.95 0.49
CA THR A 119 3.70 -12.33 -0.84
C THR A 119 4.50 -13.22 -1.80
N ALA A 120 5.60 -13.81 -1.35
CA ALA A 120 6.36 -14.80 -2.14
C ALA A 120 5.48 -15.99 -2.51
N GLY A 121 4.72 -16.54 -1.56
CA GLY A 121 3.76 -17.61 -1.80
C GLY A 121 2.70 -17.25 -2.85
N ALA A 122 2.14 -16.05 -2.78
CA ALA A 122 1.16 -15.57 -3.76
C ALA A 122 1.77 -15.42 -5.17
N ILE A 123 2.99 -14.87 -5.27
CA ILE A 123 3.70 -14.75 -6.55
C ILE A 123 3.97 -16.14 -7.14
N LEU A 124 4.42 -17.10 -6.33
CA LEU A 124 4.70 -18.48 -6.78
C LEU A 124 3.41 -19.18 -7.23
N ALA A 125 2.35 -19.11 -6.44
CA ALA A 125 1.10 -19.78 -6.74
C ALA A 125 0.39 -19.16 -7.95
N LEU A 126 0.21 -17.84 -7.96
CA LEU A 126 -0.56 -17.14 -8.97
C LEU A 126 0.25 -16.82 -10.23
N GLY A 127 1.54 -16.58 -10.11
CA GLY A 127 2.40 -16.19 -11.23
C GLY A 127 3.10 -17.36 -11.91
N PHE A 128 3.42 -18.42 -11.14
CA PHE A 128 4.18 -19.58 -11.63
C PHE A 128 3.45 -20.90 -11.48
N ASN A 129 2.22 -20.92 -10.94
CA ASN A 129 1.46 -22.13 -10.62
C ASN A 129 2.27 -23.14 -9.77
N LYS A 130 3.14 -22.65 -8.89
CA LYS A 130 3.95 -23.46 -7.98
C LYS A 130 3.28 -23.61 -6.62
N LYS A 131 3.42 -24.79 -6.01
CA LYS A 131 2.85 -25.10 -4.70
C LYS A 131 3.55 -24.25 -3.62
N ALA A 132 2.83 -23.25 -3.11
CA ALA A 132 3.32 -22.34 -2.09
C ALA A 132 2.18 -21.84 -1.20
N PRO A 133 2.33 -21.86 0.14
CA PRO A 133 1.30 -21.40 1.06
C PRO A 133 1.26 -19.87 1.14
N ILE A 134 0.09 -19.33 1.45
CA ILE A 134 -0.13 -17.92 1.72
C ILE A 134 -0.79 -17.74 3.09
N LEU A 135 -0.48 -16.63 3.76
CA LEU A 135 -1.06 -16.31 5.06
C LEU A 135 -1.21 -14.79 5.21
N ASP A 136 -2.03 -14.17 4.36
CA ASP A 136 -2.41 -12.77 4.47
C ASP A 136 -3.49 -12.56 5.54
N GLY A 137 -3.94 -11.32 5.75
CA GLY A 137 -4.95 -11.00 6.75
C GLY A 137 -6.32 -11.66 6.48
N ASN A 138 -6.67 -11.93 5.23
CA ASN A 138 -7.90 -12.62 4.84
C ASN A 138 -7.81 -14.12 5.14
N VAL A 139 -6.71 -14.73 4.71
CA VAL A 139 -6.46 -16.16 4.94
C VAL A 139 -6.35 -16.46 6.44
N LYS A 140 -5.60 -15.65 7.21
CA LYS A 140 -5.55 -15.77 8.68
C LYS A 140 -6.94 -15.79 9.30
N ARG A 141 -7.82 -14.92 8.87
CA ARG A 141 -9.20 -14.85 9.39
C ARG A 141 -10.02 -16.07 9.01
N VAL A 142 -9.94 -16.53 7.76
CA VAL A 142 -10.64 -17.74 7.30
C VAL A 142 -10.19 -18.95 8.11
N LEU A 143 -8.87 -19.17 8.21
CA LEU A 143 -8.31 -20.31 8.94
C LEU A 143 -8.60 -20.22 10.44
N ALA A 144 -8.47 -19.04 11.05
CA ALA A 144 -8.76 -18.86 12.48
C ALA A 144 -10.22 -19.17 12.81
N ARG A 145 -11.19 -18.83 11.95
CA ARG A 145 -12.60 -19.17 12.14
C ARG A 145 -12.87 -20.64 11.85
N HIS A 146 -12.38 -21.16 10.74
CA HIS A 146 -12.65 -22.53 10.34
C HIS A 146 -12.13 -23.54 11.36
N PHE A 147 -10.88 -23.35 11.84
CA PHE A 147 -10.21 -24.25 12.80
C PHE A 147 -10.30 -23.77 14.26
N LYS A 148 -11.09 -22.73 14.55
CA LYS A 148 -11.26 -22.18 15.91
C LYS A 148 -9.91 -21.83 16.57
N ILE A 149 -9.05 -21.08 15.88
CA ILE A 149 -7.79 -20.62 16.47
C ILE A 149 -8.06 -19.41 17.37
N GLU A 150 -8.02 -19.65 18.66
CA GLU A 150 -8.27 -18.64 19.69
C GLU A 150 -7.00 -17.87 20.08
N GLY A 151 -7.19 -16.70 20.72
CA GLY A 151 -6.11 -15.86 21.19
C GLY A 151 -5.62 -14.85 20.14
N LYS A 152 -4.49 -14.20 20.45
CA LYS A 152 -3.88 -13.19 19.57
C LYS A 152 -3.12 -13.88 18.45
N LEU A 153 -3.59 -13.72 17.21
CA LEU A 153 -2.98 -14.35 16.03
C LEU A 153 -1.57 -13.82 15.70
N GLU A 154 -1.16 -12.69 16.29
CA GLU A 154 0.15 -12.08 16.06
C GLU A 154 1.27 -12.73 16.91
N THR A 155 0.96 -13.64 17.81
CA THR A 155 1.97 -14.37 18.58
C THR A 155 2.73 -15.36 17.69
N SER A 156 4.01 -15.54 17.95
CA SER A 156 4.86 -16.42 17.12
C SER A 156 4.33 -17.86 17.05
N SER A 157 3.78 -18.38 18.15
CA SER A 157 3.18 -19.72 18.20
C SER A 157 1.95 -19.84 17.29
N LYS A 158 1.03 -18.86 17.34
CA LYS A 158 -0.17 -18.86 16.50
C LYS A 158 0.13 -18.62 15.03
N ILE A 159 1.10 -17.78 14.73
CA ILE A 159 1.59 -17.60 13.36
C ILE A 159 2.16 -18.93 12.84
N LYS A 160 2.96 -19.64 13.61
CA LYS A 160 3.51 -20.95 13.24
C LYS A 160 2.41 -21.98 12.99
N GLU A 161 1.44 -22.08 13.91
CA GLU A 161 0.26 -22.96 13.77
C GLU A 161 -0.51 -22.66 12.47
N LEU A 162 -0.82 -21.40 12.19
CA LEU A 162 -1.52 -20.99 10.98
C LEU A 162 -0.75 -21.30 9.69
N TRP A 163 0.59 -21.16 9.70
CA TRP A 163 1.41 -21.56 8.57
C TRP A 163 1.36 -23.06 8.33
N GLN A 164 1.47 -23.89 9.36
CA GLN A 164 1.36 -25.35 9.26
C GLN A 164 0.00 -25.78 8.69
N ILE A 165 -1.09 -25.14 9.14
CA ILE A 165 -2.43 -25.38 8.58
C ILE A 165 -2.47 -24.96 7.12
N SER A 166 -1.98 -23.77 6.78
CA SER A 166 -1.98 -23.28 5.39
C SER A 166 -1.16 -24.19 4.45
N GLU A 167 -0.03 -24.71 4.91
CA GLU A 167 0.79 -25.69 4.18
C GLU A 167 0.06 -27.01 3.96
N GLY A 168 -0.56 -27.54 5.04
CA GLY A 168 -1.28 -28.82 4.97
C GLY A 168 -2.56 -28.77 4.13
N LEU A 169 -3.08 -27.57 3.86
CA LEU A 169 -4.26 -27.35 3.02
C LEU A 169 -3.94 -27.18 1.54
N LEU A 170 -2.70 -27.13 1.14
CA LEU A 170 -2.35 -26.97 -0.29
C LEU A 170 -2.76 -28.19 -1.10
N PRO A 171 -3.55 -28.04 -2.17
CA PRO A 171 -3.88 -29.14 -3.07
C PRO A 171 -2.66 -29.52 -3.93
N ASP A 172 -2.70 -30.70 -4.54
CA ASP A 172 -1.64 -31.15 -5.45
C ASP A 172 -1.79 -30.56 -6.85
N ASN A 173 -2.99 -30.14 -7.22
CA ASN A 173 -3.30 -29.50 -8.51
C ASN A 173 -4.20 -28.27 -8.29
N LYS A 174 -4.41 -27.48 -9.34
CA LYS A 174 -5.22 -26.22 -9.27
C LYS A 174 -4.73 -25.26 -8.18
N ILE A 175 -3.42 -25.19 -7.94
CA ILE A 175 -2.77 -24.34 -6.92
C ILE A 175 -3.20 -22.89 -7.07
N GLU A 176 -3.12 -22.36 -8.27
CA GLU A 176 -3.53 -21.00 -8.61
C GLU A 176 -4.99 -20.73 -8.22
N VAL A 177 -5.90 -21.62 -8.61
CA VAL A 177 -7.34 -21.49 -8.32
C VAL A 177 -7.60 -21.53 -6.81
N TYR A 178 -6.97 -22.46 -6.10
CA TYR A 178 -7.07 -22.57 -4.65
C TYR A 178 -6.57 -21.29 -3.94
N THR A 179 -5.42 -20.80 -4.35
CA THR A 179 -4.81 -19.60 -3.74
C THR A 179 -5.69 -18.38 -3.95
N GLN A 180 -6.22 -18.18 -5.15
CA GLN A 180 -7.18 -17.11 -5.41
C GLN A 180 -8.48 -17.32 -4.64
N ALA A 181 -8.97 -18.55 -4.55
CA ALA A 181 -10.22 -18.88 -3.88
C ALA A 181 -10.20 -18.56 -2.39
N ILE A 182 -9.13 -18.91 -1.67
CA ILE A 182 -9.04 -18.63 -0.24
C ILE A 182 -8.91 -17.12 0.06
N MET A 183 -8.22 -16.36 -0.79
CA MET A 183 -8.17 -14.91 -0.69
C MET A 183 -9.54 -14.29 -0.96
N ASP A 184 -10.25 -14.76 -2.01
CA ASP A 184 -11.57 -14.27 -2.37
C ASP A 184 -12.61 -14.59 -1.29
N LEU A 185 -12.60 -15.80 -0.76
CA LEU A 185 -13.47 -16.18 0.34
C LEU A 185 -13.32 -15.21 1.53
N GLY A 186 -12.08 -14.91 1.91
CA GLY A 186 -11.81 -13.95 2.97
C GLY A 186 -12.24 -12.52 2.61
N ALA A 187 -12.12 -12.12 1.36
CA ALA A 187 -12.43 -10.75 0.93
C ALA A 187 -13.93 -10.50 0.71
N THR A 188 -14.73 -11.52 0.36
CA THR A 188 -16.12 -11.34 -0.08
C THR A 188 -17.16 -12.03 0.81
N VAL A 189 -16.85 -13.16 1.42
CA VAL A 189 -17.79 -13.97 2.22
C VAL A 189 -17.41 -13.96 3.69
N CYS A 190 -16.21 -14.48 4.02
CA CYS A 190 -15.72 -14.54 5.39
C CYS A 190 -15.09 -13.20 5.81
N ILE A 191 -15.80 -12.09 5.60
CA ILE A 191 -15.35 -10.72 5.87
C ILE A 191 -15.23 -10.45 7.38
N LYS A 192 -14.53 -9.35 7.72
CA LYS A 192 -14.21 -9.00 9.11
C LYS A 192 -15.45 -8.73 9.97
N SER A 193 -16.39 -7.98 9.40
CA SER A 193 -17.66 -7.62 10.06
C SER A 193 -18.81 -8.19 9.25
N ASN A 194 -19.78 -8.80 9.92
CA ASN A 194 -20.98 -9.39 9.31
C ASN A 194 -20.66 -10.38 8.16
N PRO A 195 -19.89 -11.47 8.40
CA PRO A 195 -19.62 -12.46 7.38
C PRO A 195 -20.90 -13.18 6.94
N VAL A 196 -20.95 -13.54 5.65
CA VAL A 196 -22.14 -14.18 5.03
C VAL A 196 -21.97 -15.70 5.07
N CYS A 197 -22.11 -16.28 6.28
CA CYS A 197 -21.80 -17.70 6.54
C CYS A 197 -22.69 -18.68 5.76
N ASN A 198 -23.92 -18.31 5.42
CA ASN A 198 -24.84 -19.11 4.59
C ASN A 198 -24.34 -19.28 3.14
N LEU A 199 -23.52 -18.38 2.63
CA LEU A 199 -22.89 -18.48 1.31
C LEU A 199 -21.47 -19.09 1.34
N CYS A 200 -20.99 -19.45 2.54
CA CYS A 200 -19.62 -19.95 2.70
C CYS A 200 -19.53 -21.43 2.31
N PRO A 201 -18.66 -21.83 1.35
CA PRO A 201 -18.49 -23.24 0.97
C PRO A 201 -17.94 -24.11 2.10
N LEU A 202 -17.44 -23.50 3.16
CA LEU A 202 -16.81 -24.17 4.31
C LEU A 202 -17.69 -24.14 5.57
N ASN A 203 -18.97 -23.77 5.46
CA ASN A 203 -19.85 -23.58 6.62
C ASN A 203 -20.13 -24.86 7.40
N GLN A 204 -20.21 -26.00 6.72
CA GLN A 204 -20.60 -27.30 7.31
C GLN A 204 -19.65 -27.78 8.42
N ASP A 205 -18.37 -27.52 8.30
CA ASP A 205 -17.31 -27.92 9.25
C ASP A 205 -16.55 -26.75 9.86
N CYS A 206 -17.06 -25.52 9.70
CA CYS A 206 -16.50 -24.35 10.36
C CYS A 206 -16.77 -24.36 11.86
N LEU A 207 -15.73 -24.58 12.68
CA LEU A 207 -15.84 -24.67 14.13
C LEU A 207 -16.36 -23.38 14.76
N ALA A 208 -15.88 -22.22 14.29
CA ALA A 208 -16.38 -20.95 14.80
C ALA A 208 -17.88 -20.72 14.51
N LEU A 209 -18.40 -21.25 13.41
CA LEU A 209 -19.83 -21.17 13.09
C LEU A 209 -20.64 -22.09 14.02
N LYS A 210 -20.20 -23.33 14.19
CA LYS A 210 -20.87 -24.33 15.03
C LYS A 210 -21.00 -23.86 16.48
N GLU A 211 -20.00 -23.13 16.98
CA GLU A 211 -19.95 -22.65 18.36
C GLU A 211 -20.38 -21.19 18.55
N GLY A 212 -20.87 -20.52 17.51
CA GLY A 212 -21.32 -19.11 17.60
C GLY A 212 -20.17 -18.09 17.77
N LEU A 213 -18.92 -18.47 17.47
CA LEU A 213 -17.71 -17.65 17.71
C LEU A 213 -17.26 -16.81 16.53
N VAL A 214 -18.03 -16.77 15.43
CA VAL A 214 -17.62 -16.11 14.16
C VAL A 214 -17.28 -14.63 14.35
N THR A 215 -18.03 -13.92 15.19
CA THR A 215 -17.80 -12.49 15.47
C THR A 215 -16.67 -12.24 16.48
N ALA A 216 -16.37 -13.21 17.32
CA ALA A 216 -15.30 -13.18 18.31
C ALA A 216 -13.93 -13.50 17.70
N LEU A 217 -13.91 -14.30 16.61
CA LEU A 217 -12.68 -14.73 15.97
C LEU A 217 -12.42 -13.96 14.64
N PRO A 218 -11.15 -13.63 14.38
CA PRO A 218 -10.02 -13.66 15.31
C PRO A 218 -10.16 -12.63 16.43
N SER A 219 -9.54 -12.92 17.59
CA SER A 219 -9.55 -12.01 18.74
C SER A 219 -9.02 -10.61 18.36
N LYS A 220 -9.78 -9.58 18.71
CA LYS A 220 -9.44 -8.21 18.35
C LYS A 220 -8.48 -7.61 19.39
N ASN A 221 -7.41 -6.99 18.93
CA ASN A 221 -6.63 -6.10 19.78
C ASN A 221 -7.44 -4.84 20.11
N LYS A 222 -7.43 -4.42 21.37
CA LYS A 222 -8.01 -3.12 21.74
C LYS A 222 -7.29 -2.02 20.94
N PRO A 223 -8.03 -1.13 20.26
CA PRO A 223 -7.41 -0.03 19.53
C PRO A 223 -6.64 0.87 20.51
N LYS A 224 -5.37 1.09 20.24
CA LYS A 224 -4.56 2.07 20.99
C LYS A 224 -4.93 3.47 20.52
N SER A 225 -5.04 4.42 21.45
CA SER A 225 -5.18 5.84 21.09
C SER A 225 -3.97 6.29 20.28
N LYS A 226 -4.22 7.02 19.19
CA LYS A 226 -3.15 7.53 18.34
C LYS A 226 -2.71 8.91 18.83
N PRO A 227 -1.40 9.13 19.08
CA PRO A 227 -0.91 10.46 19.38
C PRO A 227 -1.16 11.41 18.21
N THR A 228 -1.27 12.70 18.49
CA THR A 228 -1.41 13.73 17.45
C THR A 228 -0.12 14.54 17.35
N LYS A 229 0.51 14.50 16.18
CA LYS A 229 1.65 15.36 15.83
C LYS A 229 1.13 16.65 15.22
N LYS A 230 1.53 17.79 15.77
CA LYS A 230 1.21 19.13 15.25
C LYS A 230 2.46 19.67 14.55
N VAL A 231 2.26 20.19 13.33
CA VAL A 231 3.33 20.79 12.52
C VAL A 231 2.83 22.04 11.82
N VAL A 232 3.77 22.83 11.34
CA VAL A 232 3.51 23.98 10.49
C VAL A 232 4.15 23.75 9.13
N TRP A 233 3.48 24.20 8.07
CA TRP A 233 3.98 24.11 6.69
C TRP A 233 4.17 25.50 6.10
N LEU A 234 5.31 25.71 5.45
CA LEU A 234 5.57 26.89 4.63
C LEU A 234 5.34 26.53 3.17
N LEU A 235 4.50 27.32 2.51
CA LEU A 235 4.13 27.20 1.11
C LEU A 235 4.62 28.43 0.36
N PRO A 236 5.87 28.47 -0.12
CA PRO A 236 6.32 29.56 -0.95
C PRO A 236 5.61 29.52 -2.28
N GLN A 237 5.04 30.66 -2.71
CA GLN A 237 4.38 30.84 -4.00
C GLN A 237 5.14 31.92 -4.77
N GLY A 238 5.58 31.58 -5.96
CA GLY A 238 6.24 32.49 -6.88
C GLY A 238 5.27 33.45 -7.60
N PRO A 239 5.81 34.37 -8.40
CA PRO A 239 5.03 35.42 -9.05
C PRO A 239 3.93 34.89 -10.00
N SER A 240 4.19 33.77 -10.70
CA SER A 240 3.24 33.16 -11.66
C SER A 240 2.28 32.15 -10.98
N GLY A 241 2.30 32.05 -9.64
CA GLY A 241 1.43 31.16 -8.88
C GLY A 241 2.00 29.76 -8.63
N GLU A 242 3.19 29.44 -9.18
CA GLU A 242 3.90 28.19 -8.91
C GLU A 242 4.25 28.05 -7.42
N VAL A 243 4.30 26.82 -6.92
CA VAL A 243 4.64 26.52 -5.53
C VAL A 243 5.97 25.83 -5.40
N LEU A 244 6.75 26.22 -4.39
CA LEU A 244 8.00 25.56 -4.06
C LEU A 244 7.73 24.30 -3.21
N LEU A 245 8.26 23.18 -3.68
CA LEU A 245 8.24 21.91 -2.96
C LEU A 245 9.67 21.44 -2.68
N GLU A 246 9.86 20.78 -1.55
CA GLU A 246 11.13 20.16 -1.18
C GLU A 246 11.00 18.63 -1.18
N LYS A 247 12.05 17.97 -1.66
CA LYS A 247 12.13 16.52 -1.63
C LYS A 247 12.45 16.03 -0.21
N ARG A 248 11.57 15.22 0.35
CA ARG A 248 11.79 14.64 1.68
C ARG A 248 12.93 13.61 1.63
N LYS A 249 13.64 13.46 2.74
CA LYS A 249 14.66 12.41 2.89
C LYS A 249 14.04 11.04 2.56
N PRO A 250 14.81 10.08 2.02
CA PRO A 250 14.28 8.77 1.61
C PRO A 250 13.63 7.98 2.75
N GLN A 251 14.09 8.22 3.99
CA GLN A 251 13.60 7.55 5.19
C GLN A 251 12.44 8.31 5.84
N GLY A 252 11.63 7.58 6.63
CA GLY A 252 10.52 8.16 7.38
C GLY A 252 9.23 8.29 6.56
N ILE A 253 8.29 9.01 7.16
CA ILE A 253 6.96 9.21 6.58
C ILE A 253 7.06 10.10 5.35
N TRP A 254 6.40 9.64 4.27
CA TRP A 254 6.45 10.29 2.97
C TRP A 254 7.88 10.43 2.39
N GLY A 255 8.80 9.55 2.83
CA GLY A 255 10.18 9.59 2.35
C GLY A 255 10.27 9.53 0.83
N GLY A 256 11.11 10.40 0.24
CA GLY A 256 11.29 10.54 -1.21
C GLY A 256 10.19 11.28 -1.95
N LEU A 257 9.08 11.64 -1.28
CA LEU A 257 8.02 12.45 -1.87
C LEU A 257 8.35 13.94 -1.78
N TRP A 258 7.71 14.73 -2.64
CA TRP A 258 7.75 16.18 -2.60
C TRP A 258 6.72 16.72 -1.60
N SER A 259 7.10 17.69 -0.81
CA SER A 259 6.29 18.24 0.28
C SER A 259 6.57 19.72 0.48
N PHE A 260 5.73 20.39 1.26
CA PHE A 260 6.04 21.73 1.75
C PHE A 260 7.20 21.68 2.75
N ILE A 261 7.82 22.82 2.99
CA ILE A 261 8.80 22.98 4.06
C ILE A 261 8.07 22.78 5.38
N GLU A 262 8.52 21.83 6.20
CA GLU A 262 7.86 21.43 7.45
C GLU A 262 8.74 21.83 8.66
N ALA A 263 8.11 22.43 9.65
CA ALA A 263 8.71 22.72 10.95
C ALA A 263 7.78 22.25 12.09
N GLU A 264 8.33 21.99 13.27
CA GLU A 264 7.53 21.59 14.44
C GLU A 264 6.81 22.78 15.07
N LYS A 265 7.45 23.95 15.03
CA LYS A 265 6.94 25.20 15.64
C LYS A 265 6.96 26.35 14.63
N LYS A 266 6.04 27.30 14.84
CA LYS A 266 5.96 28.52 14.03
C LYS A 266 7.28 29.31 14.04
N LYS A 267 7.97 29.41 15.18
CA LYS A 267 9.25 30.13 15.33
C LYS A 267 10.35 29.56 14.41
N GLU A 268 10.40 28.23 14.24
CA GLU A 268 11.34 27.58 13.31
C GLU A 268 11.00 27.92 11.86
N LEU A 269 9.71 28.00 11.54
CA LEU A 269 9.25 28.40 10.22
C LEU A 269 9.62 29.86 9.91
N GLU A 270 9.52 30.75 10.89
CA GLU A 270 9.93 32.16 10.78
C GLU A 270 11.44 32.31 10.55
N LEU A 271 12.25 31.45 11.19
CA LEU A 271 13.69 31.39 10.95
C LEU A 271 14.00 30.93 9.51
N GLU A 272 13.33 29.86 9.03
CA GLU A 272 13.49 29.40 7.64
C GLU A 272 13.03 30.47 6.64
N LEU A 273 11.93 31.15 6.91
CA LEU A 273 11.45 32.26 6.10
C LEU A 273 12.50 33.38 6.00
N THR A 274 13.02 33.81 7.16
CA THR A 274 14.04 34.87 7.23
C THR A 274 15.33 34.46 6.54
N LYS A 275 15.78 33.23 6.74
CA LYS A 275 17.01 32.71 6.16
C LYS A 275 16.98 32.61 4.64
N ARG A 276 15.86 32.13 4.10
CA ARG A 276 15.76 31.81 2.68
C ARG A 276 15.04 32.89 1.83
N PHE A 277 14.04 33.56 2.41
CA PHE A 277 13.08 34.39 1.66
C PHE A 277 12.95 35.82 2.16
N LYS A 278 13.77 36.26 3.13
CA LYS A 278 13.65 37.58 3.78
C LYS A 278 13.48 38.75 2.78
N THR A 279 14.28 38.77 1.73
CA THR A 279 14.27 39.86 0.72
C THR A 279 13.18 39.75 -0.32
N ASP A 280 12.59 38.57 -0.47
CA ASP A 280 11.64 38.23 -1.53
C ASP A 280 10.18 38.09 -1.03
N CYS A 281 9.98 38.09 0.30
CA CYS A 281 8.65 37.91 0.88
C CYS A 281 7.78 39.17 0.72
N LEU A 282 6.62 39.01 0.06
CA LEU A 282 5.61 40.07 -0.12
C LEU A 282 4.50 40.01 0.93
N ASN A 283 4.01 38.79 1.19
CA ASN A 283 2.88 38.60 2.09
C ASN A 283 2.88 37.18 2.64
N ILE A 284 2.33 37.00 3.86
CA ILE A 284 2.15 35.71 4.52
C ILE A 284 0.67 35.57 4.90
N LYS A 285 0.04 34.51 4.43
CA LYS A 285 -1.35 34.19 4.74
C LYS A 285 -1.45 32.81 5.42
N LYS A 286 -2.02 32.76 6.62
CA LYS A 286 -2.37 31.49 7.28
C LYS A 286 -3.55 30.86 6.56
N LEU A 287 -3.45 29.57 6.24
CA LEU A 287 -4.51 28.77 5.63
C LEU A 287 -5.23 27.90 6.64
N ASN A 288 -6.28 27.24 6.22
CA ASN A 288 -7.05 26.32 7.05
C ASN A 288 -6.19 25.11 7.47
N LYS A 289 -6.41 24.68 8.73
CA LYS A 289 -5.75 23.51 9.29
C LYS A 289 -6.04 22.25 8.46
N VAL A 290 -5.00 21.49 8.18
CA VAL A 290 -5.05 20.22 7.47
C VAL A 290 -4.93 19.08 8.49
N LYS A 291 -5.86 18.14 8.45
CA LYS A 291 -5.83 16.92 9.26
C LYS A 291 -5.57 15.71 8.37
N HIS A 292 -4.70 14.83 8.82
CA HIS A 292 -4.44 13.56 8.14
C HIS A 292 -4.18 12.45 9.18
N SER A 293 -4.76 11.26 8.98
CA SER A 293 -4.58 10.13 9.90
C SER A 293 -3.68 9.06 9.27
N PHE A 294 -2.61 8.75 9.97
CA PHE A 294 -1.77 7.59 9.68
C PHE A 294 -2.19 6.38 10.54
N SER A 295 -1.60 5.21 10.28
CA SER A 295 -1.86 4.01 11.07
C SER A 295 -1.48 4.15 12.54
N HIS A 296 -0.45 4.95 12.87
CA HIS A 296 0.16 5.04 14.19
C HIS A 296 0.09 6.43 14.84
N TYR A 297 -0.26 7.51 14.11
CA TYR A 297 -0.53 8.83 14.67
C TYR A 297 -1.45 9.65 13.77
N ASN A 298 -1.97 10.76 14.30
CA ASN A 298 -2.70 11.79 13.56
C ASN A 298 -1.79 12.97 13.30
N LEU A 299 -1.87 13.57 12.11
CA LEU A 299 -1.17 14.79 11.75
C LEU A 299 -2.15 15.95 11.73
N GLU A 300 -1.81 17.03 12.42
CA GLU A 300 -2.43 18.35 12.27
C GLU A 300 -1.38 19.33 11.76
N ALA A 301 -1.58 19.84 10.54
CA ALA A 301 -0.68 20.80 9.93
C ALA A 301 -1.37 22.16 9.76
N ILE A 302 -0.67 23.25 10.08
CA ILE A 302 -1.12 24.61 9.80
C ILE A 302 -0.26 25.16 8.66
N PRO A 303 -0.84 25.32 7.45
CA PRO A 303 -0.11 25.86 6.33
C PRO A 303 -0.04 27.40 6.35
N TYR A 304 1.09 27.95 5.95
CA TYR A 304 1.33 29.36 5.72
C TYR A 304 1.73 29.60 4.26
N LEU A 305 0.88 30.23 3.50
CA LEU A 305 1.18 30.64 2.14
C LEU A 305 2.04 31.91 2.18
N VAL A 306 3.18 31.86 1.50
CA VAL A 306 4.13 32.98 1.42
C VAL A 306 4.27 33.39 -0.03
N LYS A 307 3.78 34.59 -0.37
CA LYS A 307 3.96 35.16 -1.69
C LYS A 307 5.35 35.77 -1.82
N LEU A 308 6.07 35.40 -2.86
CA LEU A 308 7.44 35.84 -3.14
C LEU A 308 7.50 36.71 -4.40
N LYS A 309 8.51 37.60 -4.44
CA LYS A 309 8.83 38.45 -5.62
C LYS A 309 9.46 37.64 -6.75
N SER A 310 10.17 36.57 -6.42
CA SER A 310 10.94 35.78 -7.39
C SER A 310 10.93 34.29 -7.03
N ASN A 311 11.24 33.43 -8.02
CA ASN A 311 11.35 31.99 -7.89
C ASN A 311 12.80 31.52 -8.02
N LYS A 312 13.62 31.86 -7.02
CA LYS A 312 15.01 31.41 -6.93
C LYS A 312 15.10 29.90 -6.78
N LYS A 313 16.16 29.30 -7.31
CA LYS A 313 16.46 27.86 -7.14
C LYS A 313 17.02 27.62 -5.73
N TYR A 314 16.50 26.59 -5.05
CA TYR A 314 17.01 26.10 -3.78
C TYR A 314 17.44 24.64 -3.91
N LYS A 315 18.40 24.20 -3.09
CA LYS A 315 18.87 22.82 -3.11
C LYS A 315 17.74 21.85 -2.73
N ASN A 316 17.62 20.75 -3.45
CA ASN A 316 16.58 19.73 -3.26
C ASN A 316 15.14 20.27 -3.32
N SER A 317 14.91 21.31 -4.09
CA SER A 317 13.59 21.88 -4.29
C SER A 317 13.23 22.01 -5.76
N VAL A 318 11.93 22.14 -6.02
CA VAL A 318 11.36 22.36 -7.36
C VAL A 318 10.21 23.35 -7.26
N TRP A 319 10.16 24.28 -8.21
CA TRP A 319 9.00 25.11 -8.48
C TRP A 319 8.04 24.36 -9.41
N VAL A 320 6.80 24.24 -9.02
CA VAL A 320 5.79 23.46 -9.75
C VAL A 320 4.57 24.31 -10.01
N ASP A 321 4.22 24.43 -11.28
CA ASP A 321 2.92 24.96 -11.68
C ASP A 321 1.82 23.97 -11.20
N TYR A 322 0.71 24.50 -10.71
CA TYR A 322 -0.42 23.71 -10.24
C TYR A 322 -0.95 22.73 -11.31
N LYS A 323 -0.84 23.06 -12.59
CA LYS A 323 -1.23 22.17 -13.71
C LYS A 323 -0.37 20.91 -13.78
N ASN A 324 0.89 21.00 -13.33
CA ASN A 324 1.89 19.94 -13.41
C ASN A 324 2.08 19.18 -12.07
N VAL A 325 1.30 19.51 -11.06
CA VAL A 325 1.37 18.86 -9.73
C VAL A 325 1.12 17.34 -9.81
N GLY A 326 0.39 16.86 -10.81
CA GLY A 326 0.12 15.45 -11.04
C GLY A 326 1.33 14.61 -11.46
N SER A 327 2.40 15.23 -11.99
CA SER A 327 3.62 14.53 -12.43
C SER A 327 4.56 14.16 -11.27
N LEU A 328 4.33 14.70 -10.08
CA LEU A 328 5.18 14.50 -8.92
C LEU A 328 4.54 13.53 -7.91
N GLY A 329 5.39 12.77 -7.22
CA GLY A 329 4.98 11.98 -6.06
C GLY A 329 4.67 12.87 -4.87
N LEU A 330 3.39 13.12 -4.59
CA LEU A 330 2.93 13.98 -3.51
C LEU A 330 2.11 13.20 -2.47
N PRO A 331 2.27 13.51 -1.16
CA PRO A 331 1.29 13.08 -0.16
C PRO A 331 -0.10 13.66 -0.46
N ALA A 332 -1.15 12.87 -0.20
CA ALA A 332 -2.53 13.31 -0.44
C ALA A 332 -2.88 14.67 0.22
N PRO A 333 -2.50 14.96 1.49
CA PRO A 333 -2.80 16.26 2.08
C PRO A 333 -2.04 17.41 1.43
N ILE A 334 -0.82 17.19 0.93
CA ILE A 334 -0.06 18.21 0.17
C ILE A 334 -0.78 18.53 -1.13
N LYS A 335 -1.14 17.50 -1.92
CA LYS A 335 -1.91 17.66 -3.17
C LYS A 335 -3.23 18.40 -2.94
N LYS A 336 -3.97 18.02 -1.88
CA LYS A 336 -5.22 18.69 -1.52
C LYS A 336 -5.02 20.17 -1.19
N THR A 337 -3.97 20.52 -0.45
CA THR A 337 -3.67 21.91 -0.08
C THR A 337 -3.28 22.75 -1.30
N ILE A 338 -2.46 22.21 -2.21
CA ILE A 338 -2.13 22.91 -3.47
C ILE A 338 -3.40 23.21 -4.26
N ASN A 339 -4.28 22.23 -4.43
CA ASN A 339 -5.54 22.41 -5.16
C ASN A 339 -6.49 23.46 -4.52
N GLN A 340 -6.36 23.71 -3.21
CA GLN A 340 -7.17 24.73 -2.53
C GLN A 340 -6.65 26.15 -2.77
N ILE A 341 -5.36 26.34 -2.92
CA ILE A 341 -4.75 27.67 -3.14
C ILE A 341 -4.75 28.10 -4.61
N THR A 342 -4.99 27.14 -5.51
CA THR A 342 -4.96 27.35 -6.97
C THR A 342 -6.34 27.40 -7.63
N ARG A 343 -7.40 27.14 -6.86
CA ARG A 343 -8.77 27.41 -7.32
C ARG A 343 -9.07 28.87 -7.09
N PRO A 344 -9.55 29.60 -8.15
CA PRO A 344 -9.98 30.99 -8.01
C PRO A 344 -11.12 31.14 -6.99
#